data_31c398f633056dc4a005bb2cbdada170
#
_entry.id   31c398f633056dc4a005bb2cbdada170
#
_cell.length_a   1.000
_cell.length_b   1.000
_cell.length_c   1.000
_cell.angle_alpha   90.00
_cell.angle_beta   90.00
_cell.angle_gamma   90.00
#
_symmetry.space_group_name_H-M   'P 1'
#
loop_
_entity.id
_entity.type
_entity.pdbx_description
1 polymer ?
#
loop_
_entity_poly.entity_id
_entity_poly.type
_entity_poly.pdbx_seq_one_letter_code
_entity_poly.pdbx_strand_id
1 'polypeptide(L)'
;LLKEDIPILIKGVRGTSSKDHVMENLAKGILRARYDLQVNKDGTIRFDATELPLSHFKPKEISVGIEKIKELGYTNDIYGNPLETEEQILELMPHDILLPSAKESPDERADNVFMKVSKFIDEELSRFYKLKSFYDLENREDLVGQLGVCMAPHNCAGVICRFIGFSNTQSLLASPYMHAAIRRDCVFPTTKIFFYDENSSEIFYNSIGDYVENLIRNGAKTKQIDAYGTISVENKFNLFSLGIDPMTHELKKKKIKYFIKGPETKEWVKITTATNREYIMTPTHKFMHIKNGKFEFKDAKNIKVDDKLPVLEKFDFDLDKKKINLIELFKKNLSDDEKKQIWVVKEGKKIDLNKFNEKET
;
A
#
# COMPACT_ATOMS: atom_id res chain seq x y z
N LEU A 1 -24.51 13.14 34.45
CA LEU A 1 -24.23 13.91 33.25
C LEU A 1 -24.78 15.34 33.31
N LEU A 2 -25.98 15.56 33.88
CA LEU A 2 -26.59 16.89 33.94
C LEU A 2 -25.97 17.83 35.00
N LYS A 3 -25.04 17.36 35.84
CA LYS A 3 -24.31 18.17 36.82
C LYS A 3 -22.94 18.64 36.36
N GLU A 4 -22.55 18.25 35.16
CA GLU A 4 -21.25 18.59 34.55
C GLU A 4 -21.47 19.63 33.46
N ASP A 5 -20.41 20.32 33.05
CA ASP A 5 -20.43 21.26 31.94
C ASP A 5 -20.93 20.57 30.65
N ILE A 6 -22.09 21.01 30.19
CA ILE A 6 -22.68 20.49 28.95
C ILE A 6 -22.16 21.33 27.79
N PRO A 7 -21.62 20.71 26.72
CA PRO A 7 -21.19 21.46 25.54
C PRO A 7 -22.35 22.31 24.99
N ILE A 8 -22.05 23.55 24.61
CA ILE A 8 -23.03 24.49 24.05
C ILE A 8 -23.65 23.92 22.76
N LEU A 9 -22.90 23.13 22.02
CA LEU A 9 -23.33 22.50 20.79
C LEU A 9 -23.19 20.98 20.87
N ILE A 10 -24.30 20.27 20.90
CA ILE A 10 -24.31 18.81 20.83
C ILE A 10 -24.37 18.39 19.36
N LYS A 11 -23.24 17.89 18.83
CA LYS A 11 -23.15 17.35 17.49
C LYS A 11 -23.27 15.83 17.50
N GLY A 12 -23.81 15.26 16.42
CA GLY A 12 -23.78 13.81 16.21
C GLY A 12 -24.75 13.01 17.06
N VAL A 13 -25.85 13.59 17.46
CA VAL A 13 -26.96 12.86 18.12
C VAL A 13 -27.55 11.80 17.18
N ARG A 14 -27.40 11.98 15.87
CA ARG A 14 -27.68 10.95 14.86
C ARG A 14 -26.38 10.30 14.45
N GLY A 15 -26.24 8.99 14.65
CA GLY A 15 -25.05 8.23 14.29
C GLY A 15 -24.77 8.24 12.78
N THR A 16 -25.81 8.34 11.96
CA THR A 16 -25.69 8.42 10.50
C THR A 16 -26.56 9.56 9.97
N SER A 17 -26.26 10.05 8.78
CA SER A 17 -26.94 11.17 8.15
C SER A 17 -28.28 10.82 7.48
N SER A 18 -28.70 9.56 7.49
CA SER A 18 -29.98 9.16 6.91
C SER A 18 -31.13 9.62 7.79
N LYS A 19 -32.13 10.27 7.19
CA LYS A 19 -33.35 10.69 7.87
C LYS A 19 -34.20 9.50 8.38
N ASP A 20 -33.95 8.31 7.84
CA ASP A 20 -34.69 7.09 8.16
C ASP A 20 -34.01 6.29 9.30
N HIS A 21 -32.86 6.73 9.79
CA HIS A 21 -32.20 6.09 10.92
C HIS A 21 -32.78 6.52 12.26
N VAL A 22 -32.89 5.57 13.18
CA VAL A 22 -33.28 5.84 14.56
C VAL A 22 -32.25 6.76 15.21
N MET A 23 -32.74 7.73 15.98
CA MET A 23 -31.84 8.64 16.68
C MET A 23 -31.07 7.89 17.77
N GLU A 24 -29.80 8.26 17.93
CA GLU A 24 -28.97 7.77 19.03
C GLU A 24 -29.54 8.19 20.39
N ASN A 25 -29.26 7.40 21.42
CA ASN A 25 -29.59 7.77 22.79
C ASN A 25 -28.93 9.12 23.14
N LEU A 26 -29.74 10.07 23.58
CA LEU A 26 -29.30 11.44 23.89
C LEU A 26 -28.14 11.48 24.89
N ALA A 27 -28.16 10.63 25.89
CA ALA A 27 -27.10 10.59 26.91
C ALA A 27 -25.75 10.15 26.33
N LYS A 28 -25.76 9.22 25.39
CA LYS A 28 -24.53 8.82 24.64
C LYS A 28 -24.02 9.93 23.73
N GLY A 29 -24.96 10.63 23.07
CA GLY A 29 -24.61 11.79 22.24
C GLY A 29 -23.99 12.92 23.06
N ILE A 30 -24.52 13.20 24.27
CA ILE A 30 -23.95 14.18 25.21
C ILE A 30 -22.56 13.75 25.67
N LEU A 31 -22.39 12.48 26.03
CA LEU A 31 -21.08 11.96 26.45
C LEU A 31 -20.04 12.12 25.33
N ARG A 32 -20.40 11.77 24.09
CA ARG A 32 -19.50 11.94 22.93
C ARG A 32 -19.15 13.40 22.69
N ALA A 33 -20.14 14.31 22.78
CA ALA A 33 -19.93 15.74 22.61
C ALA A 33 -19.02 16.34 23.71
N ARG A 34 -19.06 15.79 24.92
CA ARG A 34 -18.15 16.17 26.01
C ARG A 34 -16.69 15.94 25.68
N TYR A 35 -16.41 14.87 24.94
CA TYR A 35 -15.06 14.57 24.45
C TYR A 35 -14.73 15.23 23.11
N ASP A 36 -15.62 16.05 22.57
CA ASP A 36 -15.48 16.69 21.25
C ASP A 36 -15.17 15.68 20.14
N LEU A 37 -15.84 14.54 20.18
CA LEU A 37 -15.67 13.48 19.19
C LEU A 37 -16.66 13.65 18.04
N GLN A 38 -16.14 13.80 16.82
CA GLN A 38 -16.95 13.89 15.61
C GLN A 38 -17.17 12.51 15.01
N VAL A 39 -18.42 12.24 14.62
CA VAL A 39 -18.82 10.98 13.98
C VAL A 39 -19.03 11.23 12.49
N ASN A 40 -18.40 10.40 11.66
CA ASN A 40 -18.60 10.40 10.23
C ASN A 40 -19.97 9.84 9.84
N LYS A 41 -20.39 10.02 8.60
CA LYS A 41 -21.68 9.54 8.09
C LYS A 41 -21.89 8.04 8.22
N ASP A 42 -20.82 7.26 8.21
CA ASP A 42 -20.81 5.81 8.38
C ASP A 42 -20.76 5.35 9.87
N GLY A 43 -20.85 6.29 10.80
CA GLY A 43 -20.83 6.00 12.24
C GLY A 43 -19.44 5.83 12.84
N THR A 44 -18.37 6.01 12.09
CA THR A 44 -16.99 5.88 12.58
C THR A 44 -16.45 7.18 13.15
N ILE A 45 -15.57 7.08 14.15
CA ILE A 45 -14.69 8.15 14.60
C ILE A 45 -13.33 7.89 13.96
N ARG A 46 -12.80 8.87 13.22
CA ARG A 46 -11.57 8.74 12.43
C ARG A 46 -10.60 9.84 12.77
N PHE A 47 -9.33 9.52 12.58
CA PHE A 47 -8.27 10.51 12.42
C PHE A 47 -7.77 10.43 10.97
N ASP A 48 -7.88 11.52 10.25
CA ASP A 48 -7.46 11.59 8.85
C ASP A 48 -6.02 12.12 8.77
N ALA A 49 -5.12 11.36 8.17
CA ALA A 49 -3.72 11.74 7.98
C ALA A 49 -3.19 11.32 6.62
N THR A 50 -2.20 12.06 6.13
CA THR A 50 -1.39 11.60 5.01
C THR A 50 -0.50 10.47 5.47
N GLU A 51 -0.49 9.36 4.76
CA GLU A 51 0.40 8.24 5.03
C GLU A 51 1.71 8.39 4.28
N LEU A 52 2.82 8.21 5.00
CA LEU A 52 4.17 8.17 4.45
C LEU A 52 4.83 6.82 4.77
N PRO A 53 5.53 6.20 3.80
CA PRO A 53 6.22 4.94 4.04
C PRO A 53 7.45 5.14 4.93
N LEU A 54 7.57 4.29 5.95
CA LEU A 54 8.73 4.17 6.82
C LEU A 54 9.17 2.71 6.87
N SER A 55 10.43 2.42 6.62
CA SER A 55 10.96 1.05 6.65
C SER A 55 11.75 0.75 7.92
N HIS A 56 12.43 1.74 8.47
CA HIS A 56 13.29 1.59 9.64
C HIS A 56 13.14 2.80 10.57
N PHE A 57 13.39 2.58 11.84
CA PHE A 57 13.34 3.63 12.86
C PHE A 57 14.34 3.34 13.98
N LYS A 58 14.60 4.35 14.83
CA LYS A 58 15.31 4.20 16.10
C LYS A 58 14.35 4.44 17.25
N PRO A 59 14.44 3.71 18.37
CA PRO A 59 13.57 3.92 19.55
C PRO A 59 13.49 5.38 19.98
N LYS A 60 14.61 6.11 19.99
CA LYS A 60 14.63 7.54 20.36
C LYS A 60 13.79 8.44 19.44
N GLU A 61 13.59 8.06 18.18
CA GLU A 61 12.86 8.87 17.19
C GLU A 61 11.34 8.80 17.41
N ILE A 62 10.87 7.76 18.10
CA ILE A 62 9.45 7.48 18.30
C ILE A 62 8.97 7.74 19.73
N SER A 63 9.84 8.27 20.59
CA SER A 63 9.53 8.63 21.98
C SER A 63 9.01 7.46 22.83
N VAL A 64 9.56 6.26 22.63
CA VAL A 64 9.17 5.05 23.38
C VAL A 64 10.42 4.35 23.90
N GLY A 65 10.40 3.98 25.17
CA GLY A 65 11.54 3.32 25.83
C GLY A 65 11.79 1.90 25.30
N ILE A 66 13.04 1.45 25.42
CA ILE A 66 13.52 0.17 24.88
C ILE A 66 12.71 -1.01 25.41
N GLU A 67 12.39 -1.04 26.70
CA GLU A 67 11.66 -2.15 27.30
C GLU A 67 10.26 -2.31 26.67
N LYS A 68 9.58 -1.20 26.40
CA LYS A 68 8.28 -1.23 25.72
C LYS A 68 8.41 -1.72 24.26
N ILE A 69 9.47 -1.34 23.58
CA ILE A 69 9.76 -1.81 22.22
C ILE A 69 10.06 -3.32 22.20
N LYS A 70 10.77 -3.84 23.22
CA LYS A 70 10.98 -5.28 23.37
C LYS A 70 9.68 -6.04 23.62
N GLU A 71 8.76 -5.51 24.44
CA GLU A 71 7.42 -6.08 24.69
C GLU A 71 6.61 -6.19 23.37
N LEU A 72 6.82 -5.27 22.44
CA LEU A 72 6.18 -5.29 21.14
C LEU A 72 6.80 -6.33 20.17
N GLY A 73 7.89 -6.97 20.56
CA GLY A 73 8.55 -8.03 19.80
C GLY A 73 9.80 -7.62 19.03
N TYR A 74 10.30 -6.39 19.23
CA TYR A 74 11.56 -5.93 18.64
C TYR A 74 12.73 -6.32 19.55
N THR A 75 13.30 -7.48 19.34
CA THR A 75 14.35 -8.04 20.21
C THR A 75 15.75 -7.74 19.69
N ASN A 76 15.91 -7.55 18.39
CA ASN A 76 17.20 -7.41 17.73
C ASN A 76 17.17 -6.23 16.74
N ASP A 77 18.33 -5.63 16.52
CA ASP A 77 18.52 -4.65 15.46
C ASP A 77 18.64 -5.27 14.06
N ILE A 78 18.77 -4.45 13.02
CA ILE A 78 18.93 -4.93 11.63
C ILE A 78 20.18 -5.74 11.36
N TYR A 79 21.15 -5.70 12.28
CA TYR A 79 22.40 -6.47 12.20
C TYR A 79 22.34 -7.77 13.00
N GLY A 80 21.24 -8.03 13.72
CA GLY A 80 21.05 -9.21 14.54
C GLY A 80 21.56 -9.07 15.98
N ASN A 81 22.04 -7.88 16.38
CA ASN A 81 22.47 -7.64 17.76
C ASN A 81 21.27 -7.45 18.68
N PRO A 82 21.32 -7.91 19.94
CA PRO A 82 20.25 -7.64 20.91
C PRO A 82 19.97 -6.14 21.04
N LEU A 83 18.70 -5.79 21.22
CA LEU A 83 18.31 -4.39 21.41
C LEU A 83 18.69 -3.93 22.83
N GLU A 84 19.65 -3.03 22.93
CA GLU A 84 20.19 -2.50 24.20
C GLU A 84 20.19 -1.00 24.27
N THR A 85 20.22 -0.31 23.11
CA THR A 85 20.33 1.14 23.05
C THR A 85 19.26 1.77 22.15
N GLU A 86 18.86 3.00 22.47
CA GLU A 86 17.86 3.74 21.68
C GLU A 86 18.36 4.20 20.30
N GLU A 87 19.67 4.04 20.04
CA GLU A 87 20.29 4.42 18.77
C GLU A 87 20.32 3.28 17.75
N GLN A 88 19.98 2.06 18.14
CA GLN A 88 19.95 0.93 17.24
C GLN A 88 18.83 1.06 16.22
N ILE A 89 19.10 0.61 15.00
CA ILE A 89 18.15 0.69 13.89
C ILE A 89 17.30 -0.58 13.87
N LEU A 90 16.00 -0.42 13.86
CA LEU A 90 15.00 -1.48 13.81
C LEU A 90 14.24 -1.44 12.49
N GLU A 91 13.91 -2.60 11.93
CA GLU A 91 13.01 -2.68 10.78
C GLU A 91 11.56 -2.65 11.27
N LEU A 92 10.75 -1.76 10.71
CA LEU A 92 9.34 -1.60 11.07
C LEU A 92 8.53 -2.84 10.65
N MET A 93 7.84 -3.48 11.59
CA MET A 93 6.98 -4.62 11.29
C MET A 93 5.82 -4.22 10.37
N PRO A 94 5.34 -5.14 9.51
CA PRO A 94 4.35 -4.82 8.47
C PRO A 94 3.05 -4.17 8.97
N HIS A 95 2.61 -4.48 10.18
CA HIS A 95 1.36 -4.00 10.78
C HIS A 95 1.55 -2.84 11.77
N ASP A 96 2.79 -2.40 11.98
CA ASP A 96 3.10 -1.36 12.94
C ASP A 96 3.07 0.02 12.29
N ILE A 97 2.58 1.00 13.05
CA ILE A 97 2.46 2.39 12.62
C ILE A 97 2.89 3.35 13.73
N LEU A 98 3.35 4.53 13.29
CA LEU A 98 3.61 5.67 14.18
C LEU A 98 2.51 6.72 14.01
N LEU A 99 1.93 7.12 15.13
CA LEU A 99 0.88 8.14 15.14
C LEU A 99 1.45 9.54 14.92
N PRO A 100 0.84 10.37 14.06
CA PRO A 100 1.20 11.77 13.91
C PRO A 100 0.92 12.56 15.19
N SER A 101 1.95 13.15 15.76
CA SER A 101 1.91 13.82 17.06
C SER A 101 2.73 15.09 17.10
N ALA A 102 2.82 15.82 15.97
CA ALA A 102 3.57 17.07 15.88
C ALA A 102 2.99 18.14 16.82
N LYS A 103 3.83 18.68 17.70
CA LYS A 103 3.42 19.69 18.69
C LYS A 103 3.07 21.05 18.06
N GLU A 104 3.68 21.34 16.92
CA GLU A 104 3.52 22.62 16.21
C GLU A 104 2.41 22.57 15.14
N SER A 105 1.68 21.45 15.05
CA SER A 105 0.58 21.34 14.11
C SER A 105 -0.59 22.22 14.53
N PRO A 106 -1.24 22.93 13.58
CA PRO A 106 -2.51 23.61 13.86
C PRO A 106 -3.66 22.61 14.08
N ASP A 107 -3.51 21.38 13.60
CA ASP A 107 -4.49 20.33 13.73
C ASP A 107 -4.34 19.56 15.05
N GLU A 108 -5.43 18.99 15.52
CA GLU A 108 -5.40 18.14 16.71
C GLU A 108 -4.54 16.90 16.44
N ARG A 109 -3.69 16.55 17.40
CA ARG A 109 -2.79 15.41 17.31
C ARG A 109 -3.54 14.09 17.42
N ALA A 110 -3.07 13.05 16.73
CA ALA A 110 -3.70 11.73 16.74
C ALA A 110 -3.75 11.10 18.13
N ASP A 111 -2.68 11.23 18.92
CA ASP A 111 -2.64 10.72 20.28
C ASP A 111 -3.76 11.33 21.17
N ASN A 112 -4.03 12.64 21.04
CA ASN A 112 -5.13 13.29 21.76
C ASN A 112 -6.48 12.71 21.35
N VAL A 113 -6.72 12.55 20.04
CA VAL A 113 -7.99 12.00 19.54
C VAL A 113 -8.19 10.58 20.04
N PHE A 114 -7.18 9.71 19.97
CA PHE A 114 -7.32 8.33 20.45
C PHE A 114 -7.46 8.23 21.96
N MET A 115 -6.81 9.10 22.73
CA MET A 115 -7.05 9.20 24.18
C MET A 115 -8.48 9.63 24.50
N LYS A 116 -9.04 10.59 23.78
CA LYS A 116 -10.45 10.99 23.93
C LYS A 116 -11.40 9.84 23.60
N VAL A 117 -11.12 9.08 22.53
CA VAL A 117 -11.91 7.90 22.13
C VAL A 117 -11.88 6.83 23.21
N SER A 118 -10.70 6.51 23.75
CA SER A 118 -10.56 5.50 24.82
C SER A 118 -11.34 5.89 26.06
N LYS A 119 -11.20 7.13 26.54
CA LYS A 119 -11.93 7.65 27.70
C LYS A 119 -13.43 7.68 27.46
N PHE A 120 -13.88 8.06 26.26
CA PHE A 120 -15.29 8.00 25.90
C PHE A 120 -15.85 6.57 26.01
N ILE A 121 -15.14 5.58 25.46
CA ILE A 121 -15.56 4.18 25.50
C ILE A 121 -15.61 3.67 26.93
N ASP A 122 -14.59 3.96 27.75
CA ASP A 122 -14.54 3.53 29.14
C ASP A 122 -15.66 4.17 29.99
N GLU A 123 -15.94 5.45 29.78
CA GLU A 123 -17.10 6.07 30.44
C GLU A 123 -18.44 5.53 29.91
N GLU A 124 -18.55 5.22 28.64
CA GLU A 124 -19.72 4.58 28.06
C GLU A 124 -19.98 3.22 28.74
N LEU A 125 -18.93 2.39 28.81
CA LEU A 125 -19.01 1.08 29.45
C LEU A 125 -19.42 1.20 30.94
N SER A 126 -18.76 2.05 31.68
CA SER A 126 -19.01 2.18 33.13
C SER A 126 -20.34 2.86 33.44
N ARG A 127 -20.70 3.93 32.74
CA ARG A 127 -21.90 4.72 33.04
C ARG A 127 -23.19 4.09 32.53
N PHE A 128 -23.18 3.52 31.33
CA PHE A 128 -24.40 2.98 30.71
C PHE A 128 -24.54 1.47 30.91
N TYR A 129 -23.45 0.73 30.81
CA TYR A 129 -23.50 -0.73 30.84
C TYR A 129 -23.08 -1.32 32.17
N LYS A 130 -22.57 -0.51 33.12
CA LYS A 130 -22.05 -0.96 34.43
C LYS A 130 -20.94 -2.02 34.28
N LEU A 131 -20.17 -1.93 33.21
CA LEU A 131 -19.01 -2.76 32.94
C LEU A 131 -17.74 -2.06 33.42
N LYS A 132 -16.66 -2.84 33.54
CA LYS A 132 -15.32 -2.29 33.78
C LYS A 132 -14.82 -1.54 32.53
N SER A 133 -13.95 -0.56 32.73
CA SER A 133 -13.18 0.07 31.68
C SER A 133 -12.47 -1.00 30.85
N PHE A 134 -12.36 -0.74 29.57
CA PHE A 134 -11.68 -1.65 28.64
C PHE A 134 -10.25 -1.21 28.38
N TYR A 135 -10.06 0.08 28.11
CA TYR A 135 -8.74 0.65 27.77
C TYR A 135 -7.96 1.04 29.01
N ASP A 136 -8.57 1.72 29.95
CA ASP A 136 -8.00 2.19 31.22
C ASP A 136 -6.70 2.97 31.05
N LEU A 137 -6.65 3.85 30.00
CA LEU A 137 -5.46 4.59 29.64
C LEU A 137 -5.38 5.89 30.43
N GLU A 138 -4.25 6.12 31.08
CA GLU A 138 -3.97 7.36 31.82
C GLU A 138 -3.19 8.35 30.96
N ASN A 139 -2.14 7.87 30.32
CA ASN A 139 -1.18 8.65 29.55
C ASN A 139 -1.17 8.23 28.07
N ARG A 140 -0.64 9.09 27.22
CA ARG A 140 -0.53 8.80 25.79
C ARG A 140 0.38 7.60 25.49
N GLU A 141 1.34 7.34 26.35
CA GLU A 141 2.26 6.21 26.25
C GLU A 141 1.53 4.86 26.34
N ASP A 142 0.38 4.84 27.02
CA ASP A 142 -0.47 3.65 27.14
C ASP A 142 -1.18 3.29 25.81
N LEU A 143 -1.17 4.21 24.82
CA LEU A 143 -1.60 3.91 23.45
C LEU A 143 -0.63 2.97 22.73
N VAL A 144 0.62 2.87 23.18
CA VAL A 144 1.63 2.01 22.58
C VAL A 144 1.28 0.55 22.82
N GLY A 145 1.08 -0.20 21.76
CA GLY A 145 0.59 -1.59 21.77
C GLY A 145 -0.89 -1.72 21.44
N GLN A 146 -1.67 -0.63 21.47
CA GLN A 146 -3.09 -0.67 21.11
C GLN A 146 -3.26 -0.92 19.60
N LEU A 147 -4.39 -1.54 19.27
CA LEU A 147 -4.74 -1.83 17.87
C LEU A 147 -5.65 -0.74 17.30
N GLY A 148 -5.41 -0.45 16.05
CA GLY A 148 -6.25 0.43 15.25
C GLY A 148 -6.59 -0.20 13.90
N VAL A 149 -7.32 0.54 13.08
CA VAL A 149 -7.66 0.14 11.73
C VAL A 149 -7.27 1.27 10.78
N CYS A 150 -6.34 0.98 9.88
CA CYS A 150 -5.99 1.87 8.78
C CYS A 150 -6.90 1.63 7.58
N MET A 151 -7.41 2.71 6.99
CA MET A 151 -8.26 2.66 5.80
C MET A 151 -7.85 3.74 4.81
N ALA A 152 -7.84 3.42 3.52
CA ALA A 152 -7.74 4.45 2.49
C ALA A 152 -9.07 5.21 2.36
N PRO A 153 -9.05 6.51 1.97
CA PRO A 153 -10.25 7.26 1.67
C PRO A 153 -11.14 6.53 0.67
N HIS A 154 -12.47 6.58 0.89
CA HIS A 154 -13.49 5.93 0.05
C HIS A 154 -13.38 4.41 -0.05
N ASN A 155 -12.65 3.79 0.85
CA ASN A 155 -12.52 2.35 0.96
C ASN A 155 -13.15 1.87 2.28
N CYS A 156 -13.97 0.83 2.20
CA CYS A 156 -14.63 0.22 3.36
C CYS A 156 -13.83 -0.94 3.97
N ALA A 157 -12.72 -1.35 3.36
CA ALA A 157 -11.85 -2.33 3.94
C ALA A 157 -10.74 -1.66 4.75
N GLY A 158 -10.58 -2.12 5.97
CA GLY A 158 -9.52 -1.71 6.86
C GLY A 158 -8.48 -2.79 7.05
N VAL A 159 -7.27 -2.37 7.35
CA VAL A 159 -6.17 -3.24 7.75
C VAL A 159 -5.86 -2.98 9.20
N ILE A 160 -5.82 -4.04 10.00
CA ILE A 160 -5.47 -3.91 11.42
C ILE A 160 -4.02 -3.45 11.53
N CYS A 161 -3.81 -2.42 12.32
CA CYS A 161 -2.49 -1.89 12.65
C CYS A 161 -2.29 -1.86 14.16
N ARG A 162 -1.04 -1.76 14.59
CA ARG A 162 -0.65 -1.60 15.98
C ARG A 162 0.12 -0.29 16.15
N PHE A 163 -0.24 0.49 17.15
CA PHE A 163 0.47 1.72 17.49
C PHE A 163 1.75 1.39 18.23
N ILE A 164 2.91 1.80 17.71
CA ILE A 164 4.20 1.52 18.36
C ILE A 164 4.91 2.76 18.87
N GLY A 165 4.38 3.93 18.58
CA GLY A 165 4.98 5.18 19.03
C GLY A 165 4.40 6.39 18.32
N PHE A 166 5.10 7.51 18.49
CA PHE A 166 4.66 8.83 18.05
C PHE A 166 5.74 9.49 17.20
N SER A 167 5.34 10.10 16.11
CA SER A 167 6.23 10.87 15.25
C SER A 167 6.00 12.38 15.45
N ASN A 168 7.06 13.17 15.35
CA ASN A 168 6.93 14.62 15.34
C ASN A 168 6.59 15.17 13.95
N THR A 169 5.74 14.46 13.22
CA THR A 169 5.22 14.83 11.90
C THR A 169 3.71 14.89 11.93
N GLN A 170 3.11 15.51 10.91
CA GLN A 170 1.66 15.51 10.70
C GLN A 170 1.18 14.27 9.95
N SER A 171 2.12 13.44 9.48
CA SER A 171 1.82 12.27 8.66
C SER A 171 1.88 10.99 9.48
N LEU A 172 0.98 10.07 9.18
CA LEU A 172 1.02 8.70 9.65
C LEU A 172 2.22 8.00 8.99
N LEU A 173 3.11 7.44 9.80
CA LEU A 173 4.23 6.65 9.29
C LEU A 173 3.91 5.17 9.43
N ALA A 174 3.97 4.44 8.33
CA ALA A 174 3.65 3.03 8.27
C ALA A 174 4.62 2.27 7.36
N SER A 175 4.70 0.96 7.53
CA SER A 175 5.54 0.13 6.68
C SER A 175 5.12 0.21 5.21
N PRO A 176 6.03 0.03 4.23
CA PRO A 176 5.65 -0.10 2.83
C PRO A 176 4.62 -1.21 2.57
N TYR A 177 4.58 -2.23 3.42
CA TYR A 177 3.58 -3.30 3.36
C TYR A 177 2.20 -2.81 3.77
N MET A 178 2.09 -2.01 4.84
CA MET A 178 0.83 -1.39 5.25
C MET A 178 0.31 -0.46 4.18
N HIS A 179 1.18 0.39 3.65
CA HIS A 179 0.86 1.30 2.55
C HIS A 179 0.31 0.55 1.32
N ALA A 180 0.93 -0.57 0.94
CA ALA A 180 0.44 -1.40 -0.16
C ALA A 180 -0.89 -2.11 0.17
N ALA A 181 -1.07 -2.54 1.42
CA ALA A 181 -2.27 -3.25 1.87
C ALA A 181 -3.51 -2.34 1.95
N ILE A 182 -3.34 -1.08 2.36
CA ILE A 182 -4.42 -0.09 2.43
C ILE A 182 -4.82 0.37 1.03
N ARG A 183 -3.85 0.51 0.12
CA ARG A 183 -4.10 0.96 -1.25
C ARG A 183 -4.69 -0.17 -2.08
N ARG A 184 -5.79 0.14 -2.74
CA ARG A 184 -6.46 -0.74 -3.71
C ARG A 184 -6.25 -0.26 -5.14
N ASP A 185 -5.07 0.25 -5.40
CA ASP A 185 -4.68 0.61 -6.75
C ASP A 185 -4.39 -0.68 -7.51
N CYS A 186 -5.14 -0.91 -8.57
CA CYS A 186 -5.00 -2.10 -9.40
C CYS A 186 -4.52 -1.72 -10.80
N VAL A 187 -3.79 -2.62 -11.42
CA VAL A 187 -3.50 -2.60 -12.86
C VAL A 187 -4.47 -3.53 -13.58
N PHE A 188 -4.78 -3.21 -14.83
CA PHE A 188 -5.67 -4.03 -15.64
C PHE A 188 -5.09 -5.43 -15.86
N PRO A 189 -5.91 -6.50 -15.88
CA PRO A 189 -5.41 -7.88 -15.98
C PRO A 189 -4.47 -8.14 -17.16
N THR A 190 -4.67 -7.46 -18.30
CA THR A 190 -3.79 -7.61 -19.48
C THR A 190 -2.47 -6.85 -19.35
N THR A 191 -2.24 -6.11 -18.27
CA THR A 191 -0.96 -5.41 -18.05
C THR A 191 0.16 -6.42 -18.00
N LYS A 192 1.11 -6.26 -18.89
CA LYS A 192 2.28 -7.14 -18.97
C LYS A 192 3.31 -6.72 -17.93
N ILE A 193 3.77 -7.69 -17.18
CA ILE A 193 4.78 -7.52 -16.13
C ILE A 193 5.98 -8.40 -16.41
N PHE A 194 7.12 -7.85 -16.08
CA PHE A 194 8.40 -8.54 -16.14
C PHE A 194 8.56 -9.43 -14.89
N PHE A 195 8.89 -10.69 -15.11
CA PHE A 195 9.19 -11.65 -14.07
C PHE A 195 10.57 -12.26 -14.28
N TYR A 196 11.27 -12.49 -13.19
CA TYR A 196 12.51 -13.25 -13.13
C TYR A 196 12.34 -14.38 -12.12
N ASP A 197 12.51 -15.61 -12.57
CA ASP A 197 12.54 -16.79 -11.69
C ASP A 197 13.99 -17.10 -11.32
N GLU A 198 14.33 -16.97 -10.04
CA GLU A 198 15.68 -17.18 -9.56
C GLU A 198 16.10 -18.66 -9.59
N ASN A 199 15.13 -19.60 -9.54
CA ASN A 199 15.45 -21.04 -9.57
C ASN A 199 15.82 -21.52 -10.97
N SER A 200 15.13 -21.02 -12.00
CA SER A 200 15.42 -21.39 -13.40
C SER A 200 16.33 -20.40 -14.11
N SER A 201 16.64 -19.26 -13.47
CA SER A 201 17.32 -18.10 -14.11
C SER A 201 16.62 -17.61 -15.37
N GLU A 202 15.31 -17.83 -15.47
CA GLU A 202 14.51 -17.45 -16.63
C GLU A 202 13.82 -16.10 -16.42
N ILE A 203 13.82 -15.33 -17.51
CA ILE A 203 13.04 -14.09 -17.60
C ILE A 203 11.86 -14.33 -18.51
N PHE A 204 10.70 -13.89 -18.07
CA PHE A 204 9.50 -13.91 -18.89
C PHE A 204 8.65 -12.66 -18.69
N TYR A 205 7.83 -12.36 -19.68
CA TYR A 205 7.00 -11.17 -19.74
C TYR A 205 5.58 -11.57 -20.05
N ASN A 206 4.75 -11.58 -19.02
CA ASN A 206 3.37 -12.07 -19.12
C ASN A 206 2.36 -11.04 -18.61
N SER A 207 1.13 -11.16 -19.10
CA SER A 207 -0.04 -10.51 -18.50
C SER A 207 -0.20 -10.97 -17.06
N ILE A 208 -0.33 -10.00 -16.14
CA ILE A 208 -0.47 -10.32 -14.71
C ILE A 208 -1.73 -11.15 -14.45
N GLY A 209 -2.83 -10.83 -15.13
CA GLY A 209 -4.09 -11.55 -14.98
C GLY A 209 -3.96 -13.01 -15.41
N ASP A 210 -3.45 -13.27 -16.61
CA ASP A 210 -3.27 -14.62 -17.12
C ASP A 210 -2.34 -15.44 -16.23
N TYR A 211 -1.27 -14.80 -15.74
CA TYR A 211 -0.33 -15.46 -14.85
C TYR A 211 -0.99 -15.85 -13.53
N VAL A 212 -1.73 -14.94 -12.90
CA VAL A 212 -2.43 -15.19 -11.63
C VAL A 212 -3.53 -16.23 -11.78
N GLU A 213 -4.32 -16.17 -12.86
CA GLU A 213 -5.35 -17.18 -13.14
C GLU A 213 -4.74 -18.58 -13.36
N ASN A 214 -3.59 -18.66 -14.02
CA ASN A 214 -2.85 -19.90 -14.16
C ASN A 214 -2.37 -20.46 -12.82
N LEU A 215 -1.85 -19.61 -11.92
CA LEU A 215 -1.47 -20.03 -10.58
C LEU A 215 -2.66 -20.63 -9.83
N ILE A 216 -3.83 -19.98 -9.89
CA ILE A 216 -5.05 -20.44 -9.23
C ILE A 216 -5.49 -21.81 -9.81
N ARG A 217 -5.54 -21.94 -11.13
CA ARG A 217 -5.90 -23.21 -11.81
C ARG A 217 -4.95 -24.34 -11.44
N ASN A 218 -3.68 -24.04 -11.22
CA ASN A 218 -2.66 -25.02 -10.81
C ASN A 218 -2.58 -25.22 -9.28
N GLY A 219 -3.63 -24.83 -8.54
CA GLY A 219 -3.79 -25.13 -7.13
C GLY A 219 -2.91 -24.27 -6.20
N ALA A 220 -2.58 -23.04 -6.59
CA ALA A 220 -2.00 -22.08 -5.66
C ALA A 220 -3.00 -21.78 -4.53
N LYS A 221 -2.50 -21.71 -3.29
CA LYS A 221 -3.35 -21.35 -2.15
C LYS A 221 -3.87 -19.94 -2.32
N THR A 222 -5.17 -19.79 -2.16
CA THR A 222 -5.83 -18.49 -2.14
C THR A 222 -6.38 -18.21 -0.75
N LYS A 223 -6.30 -16.95 -0.33
CA LYS A 223 -6.90 -16.50 0.92
C LYS A 223 -7.73 -15.26 0.63
N GLN A 224 -8.99 -15.28 1.01
CA GLN A 224 -9.83 -14.09 0.95
C GLN A 224 -9.31 -13.05 1.94
N ILE A 225 -9.10 -11.82 1.47
CA ILE A 225 -8.58 -10.71 2.27
C ILE A 225 -9.72 -9.88 2.84
N ASP A 226 -10.80 -9.74 2.08
CA ASP A 226 -11.95 -8.90 2.47
C ASP A 226 -13.30 -9.49 2.01
N ALA A 227 -14.38 -8.83 2.47
CA ALA A 227 -15.75 -9.22 2.13
C ALA A 227 -16.16 -8.92 0.68
N TYR A 228 -15.34 -8.20 -0.08
CA TYR A 228 -15.64 -7.75 -1.45
C TYR A 228 -15.06 -8.66 -2.53
N GLY A 229 -14.45 -9.76 -2.14
CA GLY A 229 -13.89 -10.74 -3.07
C GLY A 229 -12.42 -10.50 -3.43
N THR A 230 -11.71 -9.62 -2.72
CA THR A 230 -10.26 -9.52 -2.87
C THR A 230 -9.59 -10.76 -2.30
N ILE A 231 -8.75 -11.40 -3.11
CA ILE A 231 -8.00 -12.58 -2.70
C ILE A 231 -6.49 -12.36 -2.83
N SER A 232 -5.72 -12.91 -1.90
CA SER A 232 -4.29 -13.12 -2.10
C SER A 232 -4.05 -14.49 -2.71
N VAL A 233 -3.13 -14.56 -3.64
CA VAL A 233 -2.70 -15.78 -4.31
C VAL A 233 -1.24 -16.02 -3.96
N GLU A 234 -0.96 -17.17 -3.37
CA GLU A 234 0.39 -17.53 -2.94
C GLU A 234 1.33 -17.65 -4.15
N ASN A 235 2.48 -17.02 -4.05
CA ASN A 235 3.57 -17.25 -5.00
C ASN A 235 4.43 -18.42 -4.50
N LYS A 236 4.31 -19.57 -5.15
CA LYS A 236 5.09 -20.79 -4.83
C LYS A 236 6.50 -20.78 -5.43
N PHE A 237 6.77 -19.83 -6.30
CA PHE A 237 8.04 -19.74 -7.03
C PHE A 237 8.94 -18.66 -6.42
N ASN A 238 10.23 -18.75 -6.68
CA ASN A 238 11.16 -17.72 -6.24
C ASN A 238 11.23 -16.56 -7.26
N LEU A 239 10.07 -15.91 -7.46
CA LEU A 239 9.89 -14.87 -8.46
C LEU A 239 10.25 -13.50 -7.93
N PHE A 240 10.84 -12.73 -8.82
CA PHE A 240 11.15 -11.32 -8.64
C PHE A 240 10.56 -10.49 -9.78
N SER A 241 10.34 -9.22 -9.51
CA SER A 241 10.05 -8.21 -10.52
C SER A 241 10.97 -7.02 -10.31
N LEU A 242 10.93 -6.09 -11.25
CA LEU A 242 11.67 -4.85 -11.16
C LEU A 242 10.88 -3.82 -10.36
N GLY A 243 11.55 -3.16 -9.44
CA GLY A 243 11.01 -2.05 -8.70
C GLY A 243 12.02 -0.91 -8.60
N ILE A 244 11.53 0.31 -8.64
CA ILE A 244 12.37 1.49 -8.42
C ILE A 244 12.49 1.73 -6.92
N ASP A 245 13.71 1.95 -6.46
CA ASP A 245 13.96 2.42 -5.11
C ASP A 245 13.57 3.90 -5.04
N PRO A 246 12.61 4.28 -4.17
CA PRO A 246 12.10 5.65 -4.13
C PRO A 246 13.12 6.67 -3.63
N MET A 247 14.17 6.24 -2.93
CA MET A 247 15.21 7.12 -2.40
C MET A 247 16.36 7.32 -3.37
N THR A 248 16.85 6.22 -3.97
CA THR A 248 18.02 6.26 -4.89
C THR A 248 17.60 6.39 -6.35
N HIS A 249 16.32 6.18 -6.66
CA HIS A 249 15.76 6.08 -8.01
C HIS A 249 16.40 4.98 -8.87
N GLU A 250 17.11 4.06 -8.22
CA GLU A 250 17.70 2.91 -8.89
C GLU A 250 16.70 1.79 -9.09
N LEU A 251 16.85 1.08 -10.18
CA LEU A 251 16.07 -0.11 -10.45
C LEU A 251 16.63 -1.29 -9.65
N LYS A 252 15.80 -1.93 -8.85
CA LYS A 252 16.20 -3.08 -8.02
C LYS A 252 15.29 -4.28 -8.26
N LYS A 253 15.89 -5.44 -8.18
CA LYS A 253 15.16 -6.73 -8.15
C LYS A 253 14.41 -6.85 -6.83
N LYS A 254 13.08 -7.00 -6.88
CA LYS A 254 12.19 -7.13 -5.71
C LYS A 254 11.47 -8.45 -5.73
N LYS A 255 11.58 -9.21 -4.64
CA LYS A 255 10.91 -10.50 -4.50
C LYS A 255 9.39 -10.34 -4.43
N ILE A 256 8.68 -11.14 -5.23
CA ILE A 256 7.22 -11.22 -5.19
C ILE A 256 6.83 -12.22 -4.11
N LYS A 257 6.17 -11.78 -3.06
CA LYS A 257 5.71 -12.66 -1.98
C LYS A 257 4.38 -13.34 -2.31
N TYR A 258 3.43 -12.57 -2.84
CA TYR A 258 2.10 -13.03 -3.27
C TYR A 258 1.51 -12.05 -4.28
N PHE A 259 0.49 -12.49 -4.98
CA PHE A 259 -0.31 -11.65 -5.87
C PHE A 259 -1.64 -11.29 -5.19
N ILE A 260 -2.18 -10.12 -5.54
CA ILE A 260 -3.49 -9.71 -5.07
C ILE A 260 -4.40 -9.58 -6.27
N LYS A 261 -5.54 -10.27 -6.24
CA LYS A 261 -6.61 -10.14 -7.21
C LYS A 261 -7.77 -9.41 -6.54
N GLY A 262 -8.01 -8.17 -6.98
CA GLY A 262 -9.12 -7.34 -6.50
C GLY A 262 -10.45 -7.70 -7.15
N PRO A 263 -11.56 -7.14 -6.63
CA PRO A 263 -12.87 -7.24 -7.27
C PRO A 263 -12.88 -6.48 -8.60
N GLU A 264 -13.90 -6.75 -9.39
CA GLU A 264 -14.11 -6.04 -10.66
C GLU A 264 -14.30 -4.54 -10.44
N THR A 265 -13.57 -3.73 -11.21
CA THR A 265 -13.58 -2.27 -11.15
C THR A 265 -14.34 -1.70 -12.34
N LYS A 266 -15.20 -0.70 -12.07
CA LYS A 266 -16.04 -0.09 -13.11
C LYS A 266 -15.32 0.95 -13.97
N GLU A 267 -14.25 1.56 -13.44
CA GLU A 267 -13.54 2.66 -14.10
C GLU A 267 -12.07 2.35 -14.28
N TRP A 268 -11.57 2.62 -15.47
CA TRP A 268 -10.17 2.43 -15.84
C TRP A 268 -9.63 3.67 -16.56
N VAL A 269 -8.40 4.03 -16.28
CA VAL A 269 -7.64 5.06 -17.00
C VAL A 269 -6.67 4.37 -17.94
N LYS A 270 -6.74 4.71 -19.22
CA LYS A 270 -5.77 4.28 -20.23
C LYS A 270 -4.83 5.43 -20.57
N ILE A 271 -3.53 5.20 -20.40
CA ILE A 271 -2.48 6.15 -20.76
C ILE A 271 -1.71 5.56 -21.95
N THR A 272 -1.66 6.32 -23.04
CA THR A 272 -0.85 5.95 -24.21
C THR A 272 0.31 6.94 -24.33
N THR A 273 1.54 6.44 -24.35
CA THR A 273 2.75 7.27 -24.47
C THR A 273 3.06 7.58 -25.94
N ALA A 274 3.92 8.57 -26.17
CA ALA A 274 4.42 8.89 -27.51
C ALA A 274 5.17 7.73 -28.20
N THR A 275 5.67 6.75 -27.42
CA THR A 275 6.29 5.52 -27.93
C THR A 275 5.28 4.38 -28.09
N ASN A 276 3.99 4.68 -28.10
CA ASN A 276 2.88 3.74 -28.26
C ASN A 276 2.83 2.64 -27.21
N ARG A 277 3.31 2.92 -25.99
CA ARG A 277 3.14 2.03 -24.85
C ARG A 277 1.82 2.36 -24.16
N GLU A 278 1.04 1.34 -23.86
CA GLU A 278 -0.25 1.49 -23.20
C GLU A 278 -0.20 0.97 -21.77
N TYR A 279 -0.77 1.76 -20.87
CA TYR A 279 -0.94 1.41 -19.46
C TYR A 279 -2.41 1.56 -19.10
N ILE A 280 -3.02 0.52 -18.54
CA ILE A 280 -4.42 0.55 -18.10
C ILE A 280 -4.45 0.23 -16.61
N MET A 281 -5.03 1.12 -15.82
CA MET A 281 -5.03 1.02 -14.36
C MET A 281 -6.20 1.77 -13.75
N THR A 282 -6.41 1.58 -12.46
CA THR A 282 -7.44 2.34 -11.71
C THR A 282 -7.12 3.84 -11.69
N PRO A 283 -8.13 4.73 -11.59
CA PRO A 283 -7.93 6.18 -11.63
C PRO A 283 -6.97 6.72 -10.57
N THR A 284 -6.90 6.09 -9.42
CA THR A 284 -6.07 6.48 -8.28
C THR A 284 -4.67 5.87 -8.28
N HIS A 285 -4.39 4.96 -9.22
CA HIS A 285 -3.08 4.32 -9.32
C HIS A 285 -1.97 5.38 -9.45
N LYS A 286 -0.95 5.28 -8.61
CA LYS A 286 0.17 6.23 -8.60
C LYS A 286 1.11 5.96 -9.75
N PHE A 287 1.20 6.91 -10.63
CA PHE A 287 2.10 6.88 -11.77
C PHE A 287 3.28 7.84 -11.54
N MET A 288 4.49 7.34 -11.77
CA MET A 288 5.68 8.17 -11.64
C MET A 288 5.81 9.06 -12.86
N HIS A 289 6.01 10.35 -12.64
CA HIS A 289 6.28 11.32 -13.71
C HIS A 289 7.47 12.22 -13.34
N ILE A 290 8.03 12.89 -14.34
CA ILE A 290 9.17 13.81 -14.17
C ILE A 290 8.65 15.23 -14.25
N LYS A 291 8.86 16.01 -13.19
CA LYS A 291 8.57 17.44 -13.14
C LYS A 291 9.79 18.22 -12.66
N ASN A 292 10.21 19.21 -13.44
CA ASN A 292 11.40 20.03 -13.13
C ASN A 292 12.66 19.17 -12.85
N GLY A 293 12.83 18.06 -13.57
CA GLY A 293 13.97 17.14 -13.39
C GLY A 293 13.89 16.24 -12.16
N LYS A 294 12.79 16.26 -11.40
CA LYS A 294 12.57 15.41 -10.23
C LYS A 294 11.46 14.39 -10.49
N PHE A 295 11.59 13.22 -9.85
CA PHE A 295 10.54 12.22 -9.86
C PHE A 295 9.45 12.59 -8.85
N GLU A 296 8.22 12.62 -9.32
CA GLU A 296 7.02 12.82 -8.50
C GLU A 296 5.99 11.73 -8.80
N PHE A 297 5.10 11.43 -7.85
CA PHE A 297 3.99 10.51 -8.06
C PHE A 297 2.69 11.29 -8.27
N LYS A 298 1.90 10.86 -9.24
CA LYS A 298 0.65 11.48 -9.63
C LYS A 298 -0.40 10.41 -9.90
N ASP A 299 -1.65 10.65 -9.52
CA ASP A 299 -2.72 9.70 -9.83
C ASP A 299 -2.91 9.58 -11.33
N ALA A 300 -3.19 8.37 -11.81
CA ALA A 300 -3.37 8.10 -13.24
C ALA A 300 -4.39 9.02 -13.90
N LYS A 301 -5.51 9.29 -13.21
CA LYS A 301 -6.54 10.24 -13.68
C LYS A 301 -6.06 11.68 -13.87
N ASN A 302 -4.98 12.05 -13.22
CA ASN A 302 -4.40 13.39 -13.24
C ASN A 302 -3.24 13.54 -14.23
N ILE A 303 -2.81 12.45 -14.87
CA ILE A 303 -1.79 12.49 -15.93
C ILE A 303 -2.36 13.23 -17.13
N LYS A 304 -1.59 14.15 -17.68
CA LYS A 304 -1.95 14.99 -18.82
C LYS A 304 -1.05 14.67 -20.02
N VAL A 305 -1.52 15.04 -21.19
CA VAL A 305 -0.69 15.09 -22.39
C VAL A 305 0.52 15.99 -22.09
N ASP A 306 1.70 15.58 -22.55
CA ASP A 306 3.02 16.21 -22.31
C ASP A 306 3.66 15.96 -20.93
N ASP A 307 2.98 15.29 -19.99
CA ASP A 307 3.67 14.78 -18.80
C ASP A 307 4.79 13.80 -19.21
N LYS A 308 5.99 14.01 -18.67
CA LYS A 308 7.14 13.16 -18.97
C LYS A 308 7.15 11.96 -18.02
N LEU A 309 7.10 10.78 -18.60
CA LEU A 309 7.15 9.52 -17.85
C LEU A 309 8.56 8.91 -17.93
N PRO A 310 9.10 8.35 -16.84
CA PRO A 310 10.37 7.66 -16.90
C PRO A 310 10.25 6.39 -17.73
N VAL A 311 11.25 6.12 -18.54
CA VAL A 311 11.35 4.91 -19.36
C VAL A 311 12.58 4.15 -18.91
N LEU A 312 12.44 2.85 -18.76
CA LEU A 312 13.57 1.97 -18.52
C LEU A 312 14.41 1.90 -19.79
N GLU A 313 15.66 2.38 -19.70
CA GLU A 313 16.62 2.33 -20.81
C GLU A 313 17.48 1.07 -20.74
N LYS A 314 17.97 0.74 -19.55
CA LYS A 314 18.87 -0.40 -19.33
C LYS A 314 18.61 -1.04 -17.97
N PHE A 315 18.72 -2.33 -17.89
CA PHE A 315 18.80 -3.06 -16.63
C PHE A 315 19.90 -4.11 -16.71
N ASP A 316 20.69 -4.19 -15.66
CA ASP A 316 21.72 -5.19 -15.54
C ASP A 316 21.16 -6.34 -14.68
N PHE A 317 20.81 -7.44 -15.35
CA PHE A 317 20.67 -8.73 -14.71
C PHE A 317 21.93 -9.53 -15.01
N ASP A 318 22.45 -10.16 -13.97
CA ASP A 318 23.46 -11.21 -14.13
C ASP A 318 22.74 -12.44 -14.70
N LEU A 319 22.46 -12.33 -16.00
CA LEU A 319 21.93 -13.44 -16.77
C LEU A 319 23.13 -14.22 -17.24
N ASP A 320 23.22 -15.47 -16.90
CA ASP A 320 24.05 -16.39 -17.66
C ASP A 320 23.80 -16.09 -19.15
N LYS A 321 24.85 -15.75 -19.90
CA LYS A 321 24.77 -15.23 -21.26
C LYS A 321 24.14 -16.27 -22.21
N LYS A 322 22.83 -16.51 -22.04
CA LYS A 322 22.05 -17.24 -23.02
C LYS A 322 21.94 -16.33 -24.24
N LYS A 323 22.46 -16.78 -25.35
CA LYS A 323 22.24 -16.11 -26.66
C LYS A 323 20.72 -16.10 -26.88
N ILE A 324 20.13 -14.93 -26.93
CA ILE A 324 18.71 -14.78 -27.32
C ILE A 324 18.66 -14.80 -28.82
N ASN A 325 17.97 -15.78 -29.38
CA ASN A 325 17.66 -15.78 -30.80
C ASN A 325 16.49 -14.82 -31.06
N LEU A 326 16.82 -13.59 -31.46
CA LEU A 326 15.83 -12.56 -31.77
C LEU A 326 14.86 -12.97 -32.88
N ILE A 327 15.33 -13.76 -33.85
CA ILE A 327 14.53 -14.21 -34.98
C ILE A 327 13.44 -15.19 -34.53
N GLU A 328 13.78 -16.16 -33.69
CA GLU A 328 12.81 -17.05 -33.10
C GLU A 328 11.83 -16.31 -32.18
N LEU A 329 12.35 -15.36 -31.38
CA LEU A 329 11.54 -14.54 -30.51
C LEU A 329 10.49 -13.75 -31.31
N PHE A 330 10.89 -13.09 -32.39
CA PHE A 330 9.98 -12.33 -33.25
C PHE A 330 9.00 -13.24 -33.98
N LYS A 331 9.47 -14.36 -34.52
CA LYS A 331 8.57 -15.34 -35.16
C LYS A 331 7.50 -15.89 -34.24
N LYS A 332 7.84 -16.07 -32.95
CA LYS A 332 6.91 -16.63 -31.95
C LYS A 332 5.90 -15.62 -31.41
N ASN A 333 6.29 -14.35 -31.27
CA ASN A 333 5.53 -13.37 -30.49
C ASN A 333 4.85 -12.27 -31.32
N LEU A 334 5.16 -12.14 -32.60
CA LEU A 334 4.56 -11.14 -33.48
C LEU A 334 3.44 -11.73 -34.33
N SER A 335 2.41 -10.95 -34.59
CA SER A 335 1.36 -11.26 -35.56
C SER A 335 1.92 -11.32 -36.98
N ASP A 336 1.20 -11.93 -37.89
CA ASP A 336 1.67 -12.06 -39.30
C ASP A 336 1.80 -10.70 -40.00
N ASP A 337 1.03 -9.72 -39.62
CA ASP A 337 1.14 -8.35 -40.16
C ASP A 337 2.34 -7.60 -39.62
N GLU A 338 2.67 -7.79 -38.34
CA GLU A 338 3.87 -7.22 -37.73
C GLU A 338 5.14 -7.87 -38.29
N LYS A 339 5.14 -9.18 -38.53
CA LYS A 339 6.26 -9.91 -39.15
C LYS A 339 6.59 -9.40 -40.56
N LYS A 340 5.59 -8.97 -41.33
CA LYS A 340 5.79 -8.38 -42.68
C LYS A 340 6.56 -7.06 -42.65
N GLN A 341 6.61 -6.39 -41.51
CA GLN A 341 7.30 -5.12 -41.32
C GLN A 341 8.75 -5.29 -40.83
N ILE A 342 9.19 -6.52 -40.56
CA ILE A 342 10.54 -6.82 -40.06
C ILE A 342 11.38 -7.52 -41.11
N TRP A 343 12.58 -7.04 -41.27
CA TRP A 343 13.56 -7.54 -42.25
C TRP A 343 14.81 -7.99 -41.53
N VAL A 344 15.32 -9.14 -41.90
CA VAL A 344 16.67 -9.61 -41.54
C VAL A 344 17.64 -9.14 -42.60
N VAL A 345 18.71 -8.46 -42.21
CA VAL A 345 19.77 -8.03 -43.15
C VAL A 345 20.93 -9.01 -43.03
N LYS A 346 21.18 -9.76 -44.08
CA LYS A 346 22.34 -10.65 -44.19
C LYS A 346 23.13 -10.27 -45.46
N GLU A 347 24.42 -10.01 -45.32
CA GLU A 347 25.31 -9.62 -46.39
C GLU A 347 24.76 -8.48 -47.30
N GLY A 348 24.14 -7.48 -46.67
CA GLY A 348 23.55 -6.34 -47.35
C GLY A 348 22.19 -6.60 -48.02
N LYS A 349 21.68 -7.81 -48.01
CA LYS A 349 20.36 -8.16 -48.54
C LYS A 349 19.30 -8.16 -47.45
N LYS A 350 18.14 -7.51 -47.72
CA LYS A 350 16.97 -7.55 -46.89
C LYS A 350 16.14 -8.80 -47.16
N ILE A 351 15.92 -9.61 -46.15
CA ILE A 351 15.14 -10.85 -46.24
C ILE A 351 13.93 -10.67 -45.29
N ASP A 352 12.74 -10.95 -45.78
CA ASP A 352 11.51 -10.94 -44.95
C ASP A 352 11.64 -11.93 -43.79
N LEU A 353 11.22 -11.54 -42.59
CA LEU A 353 11.34 -12.37 -41.39
C LEU A 353 10.69 -13.75 -41.53
N ASN A 354 9.55 -13.84 -42.26
CA ASN A 354 8.87 -15.11 -42.51
C ASN A 354 9.61 -16.03 -43.47
N LYS A 355 10.44 -15.46 -44.37
CA LYS A 355 11.21 -16.18 -45.37
C LYS A 355 12.61 -16.53 -44.90
N PHE A 356 13.04 -15.96 -43.78
CA PHE A 356 14.36 -16.23 -43.24
C PHE A 356 14.44 -17.62 -42.61
N ASN A 357 15.34 -18.47 -43.09
CA ASN A 357 15.58 -19.82 -42.57
C ASN A 357 17.02 -19.90 -42.02
N GLU A 358 17.11 -20.21 -40.69
CA GLU A 358 18.39 -20.28 -39.99
C GLU A 358 19.32 -21.43 -40.45
N LYS A 359 18.73 -22.44 -41.10
CA LYS A 359 19.51 -23.61 -41.57
C LYS A 359 20.33 -23.35 -42.84
N GLU A 360 20.21 -22.16 -43.39
CA GLU A 360 20.98 -21.76 -44.59
C GLU A 360 22.16 -20.83 -44.22
N THR A 361 22.67 -20.95 -43.00
CA THR A 361 23.84 -20.22 -42.51
C THR A 361 25.04 -21.11 -42.34
#